data_c6e496e145ea2ab8ae8a89c60b618380
#
_entry.id   c6e496e145ea2ab8ae8a89c60b618380
#
_cell.length_a   1.000
_cell.length_b   1.000
_cell.length_c   1.000
_cell.angle_alpha   90.00
_cell.angle_beta   90.00
_cell.angle_gamma   90.00
#
_symmetry.space_group_name_H-M   'P 1'
#
loop_
_entity.id
_entity.type
_entity.pdbx_description
1 polymer ?
#
loop_
_entity_poly.entity_id
_entity_poly.type
_entity_poly.pdbx_seq_one_letter_code
_entity_poly.pdbx_strand_id
1 'polypeptide(L)' 'MEAVNSLAPDFREVMILYYYQGYGISEIAQITGMPEGTVSSRLSRGRKRLEAILGDKGGEKA' A
#
# COMPACT_ATOMS: atom_id res chain seq x y z
N MET A 1 9.57 -7.11 -4.37
CA MET A 1 8.33 -6.82 -5.04
C MET A 1 7.32 -7.92 -5.07
N GLU A 2 7.74 -9.13 -4.81
CA GLU A 2 6.78 -10.22 -4.86
C GLU A 2 5.66 -10.03 -3.85
N ALA A 3 5.97 -9.54 -2.66
CA ALA A 3 4.94 -9.35 -1.66
C ALA A 3 3.91 -8.32 -2.13
N VAL A 4 4.38 -7.25 -2.76
CA VAL A 4 3.48 -6.24 -3.26
C VAL A 4 2.65 -6.80 -4.41
N ASN A 5 3.27 -7.61 -5.26
CA ASN A 5 2.55 -8.19 -6.39
C ASN A 5 1.52 -9.20 -5.93
N SER A 6 1.65 -9.70 -4.72
CA SER A 6 0.66 -10.63 -4.20
C SER A 6 -0.59 -9.92 -3.73
N LEU A 7 -0.56 -8.62 -3.60
CA LEU A 7 -1.74 -7.88 -3.16
C LEU A 7 -2.73 -7.74 -4.29
N ALA A 8 -3.97 -7.51 -3.93
CA ALA A 8 -4.99 -7.22 -4.92
C ALA A 8 -4.57 -5.96 -5.68
N PRO A 9 -4.97 -5.83 -6.93
CA PRO A 9 -4.56 -4.68 -7.74
C PRO A 9 -4.87 -3.34 -7.09
N ASP A 10 -6.00 -3.24 -6.41
CA ASP A 10 -6.35 -1.96 -5.78
C ASP A 10 -5.33 -1.55 -4.75
N PHE A 11 -4.93 -2.49 -3.90
CA PHE A 11 -3.95 -2.16 -2.86
C PHE A 11 -2.58 -1.96 -3.49
N ARG A 12 -2.26 -2.77 -4.50
CA ARG A 12 -0.94 -2.72 -5.10
C ARG A 12 -0.69 -1.36 -5.74
N GLU A 13 -1.68 -0.82 -6.42
CA GLU A 13 -1.52 0.46 -7.09
C GLU A 13 -1.19 1.57 -6.11
N VAL A 14 -1.96 1.70 -5.04
CA VAL A 14 -1.71 2.79 -4.10
C VAL A 14 -0.40 2.57 -3.36
N MET A 15 -0.04 1.32 -3.09
CA MET A 15 1.21 1.04 -2.42
C MET A 15 2.40 1.45 -3.27
N ILE A 16 2.36 1.14 -4.56
CA ILE A 16 3.43 1.50 -5.45
C ILE A 16 3.55 3.01 -5.58
N LEU A 17 2.43 3.69 -5.73
CA LEU A 17 2.47 5.14 -5.87
C LEU A 17 3.00 5.79 -4.60
N TYR A 18 2.65 5.26 -3.47
CA TYR A 18 3.06 5.88 -2.22
C TYR A 18 4.51 5.56 -1.87
N TYR A 19 4.88 4.27 -1.93
CA TYR A 19 6.19 3.86 -1.44
C TYR A 19 7.29 3.92 -2.48
N TYR A 20 6.97 3.62 -3.72
CA TYR A 20 8.00 3.62 -4.75
C TYR A 20 8.08 4.93 -5.50
N GLN A 21 6.94 5.55 -5.78
CA GLN A 21 6.96 6.80 -6.51
C GLN A 21 7.05 8.02 -5.60
N GLY A 22 6.73 7.86 -4.33
CA GLY A 22 6.85 8.97 -3.39
C GLY A 22 5.70 9.94 -3.40
N TYR A 23 4.57 9.59 -3.98
CA TYR A 23 3.43 10.50 -4.01
C TYR A 23 2.73 10.53 -2.65
N GLY A 24 2.17 11.67 -2.29
CA GLY A 24 1.36 11.78 -1.09
C GLY A 24 -0.05 11.29 -1.34
N ILE A 25 -0.83 11.17 -0.27
CA ILE A 25 -2.20 10.69 -0.37
C ILE A 25 -3.02 11.59 -1.28
N SER A 26 -2.87 12.89 -1.14
CA SER A 26 -3.61 13.83 -1.96
C SER A 26 -3.27 13.65 -3.44
N GLU A 27 -2.00 13.44 -3.73
CA GLU A 27 -1.58 13.25 -5.11
C GLU A 27 -2.09 11.95 -5.67
N ILE A 28 -2.05 10.90 -4.87
CA ILE A 28 -2.53 9.59 -5.31
C ILE A 28 -4.03 9.69 -5.58
N ALA A 29 -4.76 10.41 -4.74
CA ALA A 29 -6.18 10.59 -4.95
C ALA A 29 -6.45 11.24 -6.30
N GLN A 30 -5.64 12.23 -6.67
CA GLN A 30 -5.81 12.88 -7.95
C GLN A 30 -5.45 11.96 -9.10
N ILE A 31 -4.39 11.20 -8.96
CA ILE A 31 -3.93 10.31 -10.00
C ILE A 31 -4.94 9.21 -10.26
N THR A 32 -5.48 8.64 -9.19
CA THR A 32 -6.36 7.48 -9.32
C THR A 32 -7.83 7.85 -9.41
N GLY A 33 -8.17 9.07 -9.06
CA GLY A 33 -9.58 9.47 -9.06
C GLY A 33 -10.32 9.01 -7.82
N MET A 34 -9.62 8.50 -6.83
CA MET A 34 -10.27 8.04 -5.61
C MET A 34 -10.26 9.13 -4.56
N PRO A 35 -11.24 9.13 -3.64
CA PRO A 35 -11.20 10.07 -2.53
C PRO A 35 -9.99 9.81 -1.66
N GLU A 36 -9.49 10.86 -0.99
CA GLU A 36 -8.33 10.71 -0.14
C GLU A 36 -8.57 9.70 0.97
N GLY A 37 -9.77 9.67 1.52
CA GLY A 37 -10.08 8.70 2.56
C GLY A 37 -9.96 7.27 2.06
N THR A 38 -10.33 7.04 0.81
CA THR A 38 -10.21 5.73 0.22
C THR A 38 -8.74 5.36 0.03
N VAL A 39 -7.94 6.32 -0.44
CA VAL A 39 -6.52 6.09 -0.63
C VAL A 39 -5.87 5.75 0.71
N SER A 40 -6.18 6.53 1.73
CA SER A 40 -5.62 6.31 3.04
C SER A 40 -6.02 4.94 3.58
N SER A 41 -7.28 4.57 3.40
CA SER A 41 -7.78 3.31 3.88
C SER A 41 -7.10 2.15 3.16
N ARG A 42 -6.92 2.27 1.84
CA ARG A 42 -6.26 1.22 1.08
C ARG A 42 -4.79 1.09 1.46
N LEU A 43 -4.13 2.22 1.72
CA LEU A 43 -2.74 2.17 2.14
C LEU A 43 -2.63 1.45 3.48
N SER A 44 -3.53 1.75 4.39
CA SER A 44 -3.50 1.13 5.70
C SER A 44 -3.74 -0.37 5.59
N ARG A 45 -4.73 -0.76 4.81
CA ARG A 45 -5.04 -2.17 4.66
C ARG A 45 -3.95 -2.90 3.88
N GLY A 46 -3.41 -2.26 2.86
CA GLY A 46 -2.34 -2.86 2.08
C GLY A 46 -1.12 -3.10 2.93
N ARG A 47 -0.81 -2.16 3.80
CA ARG A 47 0.34 -2.32 4.67
C ARG A 47 0.13 -3.48 5.64
N LYS A 48 -1.07 -3.62 6.16
CA LYS A 48 -1.35 -4.71 7.07
C LYS A 48 -1.24 -6.05 6.35
N ARG A 49 -1.71 -6.11 5.10
CA ARG A 49 -1.59 -7.34 4.36
C ARG A 49 -0.15 -7.67 4.05
N LEU A 50 0.64 -6.64 3.76
CA LEU A 50 2.05 -6.85 3.51
C LEU A 50 2.74 -7.39 4.75
N GLU A 51 2.41 -6.85 5.89
CA GLU A 51 3.00 -7.31 7.13
C GLU A 51 2.64 -8.77 7.36
N ALA A 52 1.42 -9.15 7.04
CA ALA A 52 1.02 -10.53 7.19
C ALA A 52 1.74 -11.45 6.22
N ILE A 53 1.95 -10.98 4.98
CA ILE A 53 2.63 -11.78 4.00
C ILE A 53 4.10 -11.95 4.35
N LEU A 54 4.75 -10.88 4.74
CA LEU A 54 6.14 -10.93 5.12
C LEU A 54 6.30 -11.64 6.45
N GLY A 55 5.23 -11.82 7.12
CA GLY A 55 5.24 -12.64 8.28
C GLY A 55 5.76 -11.98 9.48
N ASP A 56 5.73 -12.69 10.47
CA ASP A 56 6.19 -12.16 11.66
C ASP A 56 7.63 -11.90 11.63
N LYS A 57 8.29 -12.37 10.61
CA LYS A 57 9.65 -12.11 10.58
C LYS A 57 9.93 -10.71 10.58
N GLY A 58 9.15 -9.94 9.92
CA GLY A 58 9.37 -8.53 9.94
C GLY A 58 9.30 -8.02 11.33
N GLY A 59 8.35 -8.47 12.04
CA GLY A 59 8.19 -7.97 13.39
C GLY A 59 9.22 -8.54 14.28
N GLU A 60 9.50 -9.81 14.15
CA GLU A 60 10.35 -10.31 15.11
C GLU A 60 11.74 -9.95 14.92
N LYS A 61 12.15 -9.57 13.76
CA LYS A 61 13.45 -9.22 13.66
C LYS A 61 13.72 -7.99 14.27
N ALA A 62 12.81 -7.33 14.60
CA ALA A 62 13.02 -6.04 15.18
C ALA A 62 13.99 -6.08 16.35
#